data_49f4dbaf8755781905658e466669d9ce
#
_entry.id   49f4dbaf8755781905658e466669d9ce
#
_cell.length_a   1.000
_cell.length_b   1.000
_cell.length_c   1.000
_cell.angle_alpha   90.00
_cell.angle_beta   90.00
_cell.angle_gamma   90.00
#
_symmetry.space_group_name_H-M   'P 1'
#
loop_
_entity.id
_entity.type
_entity.pdbx_description
1 polymer ?
#
loop_
_entity_poly.entity_id
_entity_poly.type
_entity_poly.pdbx_seq_one_letter_code
_entity_poly.pdbx_strand_id
1 'polypeptide(L)'
;PEVADNRDVVRRLSTVLGLPANVVLQRINDAAAGAQSLRVVGEDVRLRDVAFIAEHADAFPGITVEERSQREYPYGALAAHVLGYTSMATPESLENQAAGRDVLAIDTIGSAGVEATYDAYLSGEHGESQVMVDANGRRISVMSDIKDTKGNDLYLTIDARAQYVADAALAKLIAPSGGVIGTGKGSKGAVVALDVTDGSV
;
A
#
# COMPACT_ATOMS: atom_id res chain seq x y z
N PRO A 1 9.68 3.38 -22.16
CA PRO A 1 9.47 3.79 -23.56
C PRO A 1 9.48 2.60 -24.52
N GLU A 2 10.47 1.71 -24.43
CA GLU A 2 10.64 0.58 -25.36
C GLU A 2 9.42 -0.36 -25.40
N VAL A 3 8.73 -0.56 -24.28
CA VAL A 3 7.53 -1.42 -24.20
C VAL A 3 6.34 -0.78 -24.92
N ALA A 4 6.21 0.56 -24.87
CA ALA A 4 5.09 1.26 -25.51
C ALA A 4 5.12 1.14 -27.04
N ASP A 5 6.32 1.10 -27.61
CA ASP A 5 6.52 0.94 -29.05
C ASP A 5 6.31 -0.49 -29.54
N ASN A 6 6.37 -1.46 -28.61
CA ASN A 6 6.14 -2.87 -28.93
C ASN A 6 4.65 -3.25 -28.77
N ARG A 7 3.88 -3.03 -29.81
CA ARG A 7 2.43 -3.30 -29.84
C ARG A 7 2.05 -4.75 -29.50
N ASP A 8 2.94 -5.71 -29.76
CA ASP A 8 2.68 -7.11 -29.47
C ASP A 8 2.79 -7.40 -27.99
N VAL A 9 3.76 -6.80 -27.27
CA VAL A 9 3.89 -6.88 -25.81
C VAL A 9 2.66 -6.25 -25.15
N VAL A 10 2.24 -5.07 -25.61
CA VAL A 10 1.04 -4.40 -25.06
C VAL A 10 -0.21 -5.26 -25.25
N ARG A 11 -0.37 -5.90 -26.40
CA ARG A 11 -1.52 -6.80 -26.66
C ARG A 11 -1.48 -8.02 -25.75
N ARG A 12 -0.33 -8.67 -25.59
CA ARG A 12 -0.17 -9.82 -24.69
C ARG A 12 -0.46 -9.45 -23.24
N LEU A 13 0.08 -8.32 -22.74
CA LEU A 13 -0.21 -7.80 -21.41
C LEU A 13 -1.70 -7.52 -21.24
N SER A 14 -2.33 -6.86 -22.21
CA SER A 14 -3.77 -6.61 -22.21
C SER A 14 -4.57 -7.91 -22.01
N THR A 15 -4.18 -8.98 -22.71
CA THR A 15 -4.84 -10.28 -22.61
C THR A 15 -4.61 -10.94 -21.25
N VAL A 16 -3.36 -10.94 -20.77
CA VAL A 16 -2.99 -11.58 -19.50
C VAL A 16 -3.61 -10.86 -18.31
N LEU A 17 -3.52 -9.53 -18.29
CA LEU A 17 -4.05 -8.69 -17.20
C LEU A 17 -5.57 -8.50 -17.29
N GLY A 18 -6.20 -8.86 -18.41
CA GLY A 18 -7.64 -8.61 -18.64
C GLY A 18 -7.97 -7.11 -18.73
N LEU A 19 -6.99 -6.26 -19.09
CA LEU A 19 -7.13 -4.82 -19.21
C LEU A 19 -7.21 -4.41 -20.69
N PRO A 20 -7.98 -3.38 -21.04
CA PRO A 20 -7.97 -2.82 -22.40
C PRO A 20 -6.57 -2.31 -22.79
N ALA A 21 -6.15 -2.52 -24.03
CA ALA A 21 -4.82 -2.14 -24.52
C ALA A 21 -4.52 -0.63 -24.37
N ASN A 22 -5.54 0.22 -24.51
CA ASN A 22 -5.40 1.66 -24.30
C ASN A 22 -5.08 2.01 -22.83
N VAL A 23 -5.63 1.26 -21.86
CA VAL A 23 -5.33 1.43 -20.44
C VAL A 23 -3.90 1.00 -20.14
N VAL A 24 -3.47 -0.13 -20.70
CA VAL A 24 -2.07 -0.60 -20.59
C VAL A 24 -1.11 0.45 -21.15
N LEU A 25 -1.39 0.98 -22.35
CA LEU A 25 -0.59 2.06 -22.96
C LEU A 25 -0.58 3.34 -22.12
N GLN A 26 -1.70 3.74 -21.57
CA GLN A 26 -1.80 4.92 -20.72
C GLN A 26 -0.90 4.79 -19.49
N ARG A 27 -0.94 3.63 -18.81
CA ARG A 27 -0.10 3.34 -17.63
C ARG A 27 1.39 3.29 -17.99
N ILE A 28 1.75 2.71 -19.14
CA ILE A 28 3.14 2.69 -19.61
C ILE A 28 3.64 4.10 -19.94
N ASN A 29 2.80 4.98 -20.49
CA ASN A 29 3.15 6.33 -20.91
C ASN A 29 2.91 7.40 -19.83
N ASP A 30 2.64 7.01 -18.59
CA ASP A 30 2.43 7.95 -17.50
C ASP A 30 3.70 8.80 -17.29
N ALA A 31 3.59 10.08 -17.57
CA ALA A 31 4.70 11.03 -17.51
C ALA A 31 5.12 11.40 -16.07
N ALA A 32 4.24 11.16 -15.08
CA ALA A 32 4.49 11.51 -13.70
C ALA A 32 5.67 10.73 -13.10
N ALA A 33 5.95 9.53 -13.60
CA ALA A 33 7.00 8.65 -13.07
C ALA A 33 8.42 8.90 -13.61
N GLY A 34 8.64 9.89 -14.48
CA GLY A 34 9.94 10.12 -15.11
C GLY A 34 10.24 9.14 -16.26
N ALA A 35 11.24 9.48 -17.09
CA ALA A 35 11.46 8.80 -18.38
C ALA A 35 12.02 7.37 -18.26
N GLN A 36 12.73 7.05 -17.17
CA GLN A 36 13.40 5.75 -16.97
C GLN A 36 12.89 4.97 -15.76
N SER A 37 11.87 5.48 -15.06
CA SER A 37 11.32 4.81 -13.89
C SER A 37 10.46 3.62 -14.29
N LEU A 38 10.45 2.60 -13.44
CA LEU A 38 9.49 1.50 -13.50
C LEU A 38 8.06 2.05 -13.35
N ARG A 39 7.13 1.49 -14.08
CA ARG A 39 5.71 1.87 -14.05
C ARG A 39 4.85 0.69 -13.70
N VAL A 40 3.93 0.89 -12.80
CA VAL A 40 2.97 -0.15 -12.42
C VAL A 40 1.90 -0.24 -13.52
N VAL A 41 1.92 -1.33 -14.24
CA VAL A 41 0.95 -1.60 -15.32
C VAL A 41 -0.23 -2.42 -14.81
N GLY A 42 -0.01 -3.33 -13.87
CA GLY A 42 -1.04 -4.14 -13.24
C GLY A 42 -0.76 -4.34 -11.76
N GLU A 43 -1.79 -4.30 -10.93
CA GLU A 43 -1.78 -4.59 -9.50
C GLU A 43 -2.68 -5.80 -9.24
N ASP A 44 -2.47 -6.49 -8.13
CA ASP A 44 -3.23 -7.69 -7.73
C ASP A 44 -3.30 -8.76 -8.83
N VAL A 45 -2.20 -8.92 -9.56
CA VAL A 45 -2.12 -9.88 -10.65
C VAL A 45 -2.19 -11.29 -10.08
N ARG A 46 -3.08 -12.12 -10.64
CA ARG A 46 -3.26 -13.48 -10.15
C ARG A 46 -1.98 -14.30 -10.31
N LEU A 47 -1.68 -15.14 -9.34
CA LEU A 47 -0.46 -15.95 -9.30
C LEU A 47 -0.23 -16.76 -10.60
N ARG A 48 -1.30 -17.28 -11.22
CA ARG A 48 -1.22 -17.99 -12.50
C ARG A 48 -0.71 -17.10 -13.64
N ASP A 49 -1.13 -15.81 -13.65
CA ASP A 49 -0.77 -14.86 -14.70
C ASP A 49 0.66 -14.37 -14.48
N VAL A 50 1.07 -14.23 -13.20
CA VAL A 50 2.48 -14.00 -12.79
C VAL A 50 3.38 -15.16 -13.27
N ALA A 51 2.98 -16.41 -12.98
CA ALA A 51 3.73 -17.59 -13.41
C ALA A 51 3.84 -17.66 -14.94
N PHE A 52 2.77 -17.33 -15.66
CA PHE A 52 2.76 -17.29 -17.12
C PHE A 52 3.74 -16.25 -17.68
N ILE A 53 3.78 -15.03 -17.10
CA ILE A 53 4.73 -13.98 -17.51
C ILE A 53 6.17 -14.43 -17.23
N ALA A 54 6.42 -15.04 -16.07
CA ALA A 54 7.75 -15.51 -15.69
C ALA A 54 8.26 -16.65 -16.61
N GLU A 55 7.37 -17.61 -16.95
CA GLU A 55 7.69 -18.73 -17.84
C GLU A 55 7.95 -18.27 -19.29
N HIS A 56 7.29 -17.19 -19.72
CA HIS A 56 7.40 -16.65 -21.08
C HIS A 56 8.11 -15.27 -21.09
N ALA A 57 9.16 -15.10 -20.31
CA ALA A 57 9.88 -13.82 -20.18
C ALA A 57 10.33 -13.25 -21.55
N ASP A 58 10.68 -14.11 -22.50
CA ASP A 58 11.06 -13.70 -23.86
C ASP A 58 9.91 -13.03 -24.63
N ALA A 59 8.67 -13.37 -24.29
CA ALA A 59 7.47 -12.78 -24.88
C ALA A 59 7.07 -11.44 -24.23
N PHE A 60 7.68 -11.11 -23.07
CA PHE A 60 7.39 -9.91 -22.27
C PHE A 60 8.66 -9.08 -21.97
N PRO A 61 9.44 -8.69 -23.00
CA PRO A 61 10.65 -7.90 -22.78
C PRO A 61 10.31 -6.57 -22.09
N GLY A 62 11.12 -6.20 -21.08
CA GLY A 62 10.95 -4.98 -20.32
C GLY A 62 9.80 -5.02 -19.27
N ILE A 63 9.24 -6.21 -19.01
CA ILE A 63 8.26 -6.42 -17.94
C ILE A 63 8.95 -7.18 -16.80
N THR A 64 8.76 -6.66 -15.60
CA THR A 64 9.16 -7.30 -14.34
C THR A 64 7.95 -7.51 -13.46
N VAL A 65 7.98 -8.55 -12.65
CA VAL A 65 6.99 -8.81 -11.61
C VAL A 65 7.66 -8.58 -10.28
N GLU A 66 7.03 -7.76 -9.46
CA GLU A 66 7.47 -7.47 -8.10
C GLU A 66 6.38 -7.89 -7.12
N GLU A 67 6.78 -8.51 -6.03
CA GLU A 67 5.91 -8.77 -4.89
C GLU A 67 6.03 -7.59 -3.93
N ARG A 68 4.87 -7.01 -3.56
CA ARG A 68 4.81 -5.88 -2.64
C ARG A 68 3.82 -6.16 -1.53
N SER A 69 4.17 -5.79 -0.32
CA SER A 69 3.26 -5.81 0.81
C SER A 69 2.19 -4.73 0.64
N GLN A 70 0.92 -5.11 0.84
CA GLN A 70 -0.20 -4.20 0.83
C GLN A 70 -0.88 -4.21 2.20
N ARG A 71 -1.25 -3.03 2.71
CA ARG A 71 -2.00 -2.94 3.97
C ARG A 71 -3.45 -3.36 3.74
N GLU A 72 -3.91 -4.33 4.52
CA GLU A 72 -5.29 -4.79 4.52
C GLU A 72 -5.95 -4.49 5.88
N TYR A 73 -7.21 -4.07 5.84
CA TYR A 73 -8.02 -3.81 7.03
C TYR A 73 -9.20 -4.80 7.08
N PRO A 74 -9.02 -6.00 7.64
CA PRO A 74 -10.01 -7.09 7.58
C PRO A 74 -11.36 -6.72 8.21
N TYR A 75 -11.36 -5.79 9.17
CA TYR A 75 -12.56 -5.31 9.85
C TYR A 75 -13.12 -4.01 9.25
N GLY A 76 -12.63 -3.60 8.09
CA GLY A 76 -13.08 -2.39 7.39
C GLY A 76 -12.89 -1.12 8.22
N ALA A 77 -13.99 -0.42 8.50
CA ALA A 77 -13.96 0.86 9.21
C ALA A 77 -13.86 0.75 10.74
N LEU A 78 -13.79 -0.47 11.31
CA LEU A 78 -13.70 -0.66 12.76
C LEU A 78 -12.43 0.02 13.30
N ALA A 79 -12.59 0.86 14.33
CA ALA A 79 -11.50 1.64 14.94
C ALA A 79 -10.67 2.49 13.93
N ALA A 80 -11.21 2.83 12.76
CA ALA A 80 -10.48 3.53 11.71
C ALA A 80 -9.85 4.85 12.17
N HIS A 81 -10.50 5.58 13.09
CA HIS A 81 -9.96 6.83 13.65
C HIS A 81 -8.75 6.62 14.56
N VAL A 82 -8.61 5.44 15.17
CA VAL A 82 -7.49 5.09 16.04
C VAL A 82 -6.39 4.43 15.20
N LEU A 83 -6.74 3.43 14.40
CA LEU A 83 -5.78 2.73 13.53
C LEU A 83 -5.17 3.67 12.51
N GLY A 84 -5.99 4.53 11.93
CA GLY A 84 -5.57 5.40 10.85
C GLY A 84 -5.53 4.68 9.51
N TYR A 85 -4.71 5.19 8.62
CA TYR A 85 -4.54 4.65 7.27
C TYR A 85 -3.15 4.94 6.75
N THR A 86 -2.79 4.24 5.69
CA THR A 86 -1.53 4.43 4.97
C THR A 86 -1.79 5.09 3.62
N SER A 87 -0.81 5.84 3.12
CA SER A 87 -0.81 6.41 1.77
C SER A 87 0.58 6.31 1.15
N MET A 88 0.66 6.55 -0.15
CA MET A 88 1.97 6.66 -0.82
C MET A 88 2.77 7.82 -0.24
N ALA A 89 4.09 7.67 -0.20
CA ALA A 89 4.99 8.71 0.23
C ALA A 89 4.82 9.97 -0.64
N THR A 90 4.69 11.13 0.01
CA THR A 90 4.60 12.44 -0.65
C THR A 90 5.98 13.11 -0.67
N PRO A 91 6.22 14.09 -1.55
CA PRO A 91 7.47 14.85 -1.53
C PRO A 91 7.77 15.46 -0.15
N GLU A 92 6.74 15.93 0.54
CA GLU A 92 6.87 16.48 1.90
C GLU A 92 7.27 15.41 2.93
N SER A 93 6.74 14.20 2.82
CA SER A 93 7.14 13.09 3.70
C SER A 93 8.57 12.62 3.44
N LEU A 94 9.05 12.73 2.20
CA LEU A 94 10.43 12.42 1.83
C LEU A 94 11.41 13.46 2.41
N GLU A 95 11.03 14.75 2.45
CA GLU A 95 11.85 15.81 3.03
C GLU A 95 11.88 15.75 4.57
N ASN A 96 10.78 15.32 5.19
CA ASN A 96 10.62 15.25 6.66
C ASN A 96 10.99 13.89 7.26
N GLN A 97 11.76 13.08 6.56
CA GLN A 97 12.20 11.78 7.05
C GLN A 97 12.90 11.89 8.41
N ALA A 98 12.46 11.06 9.36
CA ALA A 98 13.23 10.90 10.60
C ALA A 98 14.62 10.36 10.25
N ALA A 99 15.66 10.98 10.83
CA ALA A 99 17.04 10.60 10.57
C ALA A 99 17.24 9.08 10.76
N GLY A 100 17.62 8.39 9.69
CA GLY A 100 17.93 6.95 9.69
C GLY A 100 16.92 6.05 8.98
N ARG A 101 15.86 6.59 8.38
CA ARG A 101 14.94 5.81 7.55
C ARG A 101 15.08 6.17 6.08
N ASP A 102 15.29 5.17 5.23
CA ASP A 102 15.33 5.34 3.78
C ASP A 102 13.92 5.10 3.21
N VAL A 103 13.15 6.19 3.04
CA VAL A 103 11.81 6.16 2.44
C VAL A 103 11.92 6.49 0.96
N LEU A 104 11.43 5.60 0.13
CA LEU A 104 11.37 5.78 -1.31
C LEU A 104 10.03 6.41 -1.73
N ALA A 105 10.01 7.10 -2.86
CA ALA A 105 8.79 7.70 -3.41
C ALA A 105 7.67 6.70 -3.75
N ILE A 106 8.03 5.42 -3.84
CA ILE A 106 7.11 4.31 -4.11
C ILE A 106 6.59 3.63 -2.84
N ASP A 107 7.07 4.06 -1.66
CA ASP A 107 6.67 3.43 -0.40
C ASP A 107 5.29 3.86 0.06
N THR A 108 4.70 2.98 0.84
CA THR A 108 3.49 3.26 1.59
C THR A 108 3.87 3.60 3.02
N ILE A 109 3.46 4.76 3.49
CA ILE A 109 3.73 5.29 4.82
C ILE A 109 2.45 5.47 5.62
N GLY A 110 2.53 5.40 6.93
CA GLY A 110 1.43 5.72 7.83
C GLY A 110 1.09 7.21 7.77
N SER A 111 -0.17 7.53 7.45
CA SER A 111 -0.63 8.92 7.27
C SER A 111 -1.43 9.45 8.46
N ALA A 112 -2.02 8.59 9.25
CA ALA A 112 -2.81 8.97 10.43
C ALA A 112 -2.82 7.87 11.49
N GLY A 113 -3.21 8.23 12.72
CA GLY A 113 -3.45 7.30 13.82
C GLY A 113 -2.22 6.48 14.22
N VAL A 114 -2.48 5.24 14.60
CA VAL A 114 -1.44 4.27 15.00
C VAL A 114 -0.48 4.00 13.85
N GLU A 115 -0.98 3.91 12.61
CA GLU A 115 -0.15 3.71 11.42
C GLU A 115 0.91 4.81 11.28
N ALA A 116 0.54 6.08 11.48
CA ALA A 116 1.48 7.19 11.41
C ALA A 116 2.43 7.24 12.62
N THR A 117 1.89 7.01 13.82
CA THR A 117 2.67 7.12 15.06
C THR A 117 3.75 6.05 15.15
N TYR A 118 3.45 4.84 14.68
CA TYR A 118 4.33 3.68 14.74
C TYR A 118 4.90 3.29 13.36
N ASP A 119 4.81 4.18 12.38
CA ASP A 119 5.22 3.90 11.02
C ASP A 119 6.67 3.39 10.93
N ALA A 120 7.62 4.03 11.62
CA ALA A 120 9.01 3.58 11.66
C ALA A 120 9.22 2.20 12.32
N TYR A 121 8.30 1.77 13.19
CA TYR A 121 8.35 0.47 13.84
C TYR A 121 7.69 -0.62 12.99
N LEU A 122 6.61 -0.26 12.30
CA LEU A 122 5.83 -1.16 11.44
C LEU A 122 6.47 -1.37 10.07
N SER A 123 7.25 -0.39 9.60
CA SER A 123 7.97 -0.49 8.33
C SER A 123 9.17 -1.42 8.46
N GLY A 124 9.46 -2.14 7.40
CA GLY A 124 10.68 -2.90 7.25
C GLY A 124 11.84 -2.05 6.74
N GLU A 125 12.92 -2.71 6.43
CA GLU A 125 14.08 -2.13 5.74
C GLU A 125 14.13 -2.65 4.32
N HIS A 126 14.46 -1.77 3.37
CA HIS A 126 14.59 -2.15 1.97
C HIS A 126 15.77 -3.07 1.75
N GLY A 127 15.56 -4.07 0.90
CA GLY A 127 16.66 -4.82 0.31
C GLY A 127 17.36 -4.01 -0.79
N GLU A 128 18.63 -4.28 -1.00
CA GLU A 128 19.43 -3.68 -2.07
C GLU A 128 20.05 -4.77 -2.93
N SER A 129 19.84 -4.70 -4.25
CA SER A 129 20.48 -5.60 -5.20
C SER A 129 21.34 -4.80 -6.19
N GLN A 130 22.65 -5.00 -6.12
CA GLN A 130 23.60 -4.43 -7.05
C GLN A 130 23.80 -5.40 -8.23
N VAL A 131 23.44 -4.95 -9.41
CA VAL A 131 23.51 -5.76 -10.63
C VAL A 131 24.46 -5.14 -11.65
N MET A 132 25.25 -5.98 -12.28
CA MET A 132 26.04 -5.60 -13.44
C MET A 132 25.17 -5.71 -14.69
N VAL A 133 25.16 -4.67 -15.51
CA VAL A 133 24.41 -4.64 -16.78
C VAL A 133 25.36 -4.45 -17.96
N ASP A 134 24.99 -4.94 -19.13
CA ASP A 134 25.68 -4.67 -20.39
C ASP A 134 25.34 -3.28 -20.94
N ALA A 135 25.96 -2.91 -22.07
CA ALA A 135 25.71 -1.62 -22.74
C ALA A 135 24.25 -1.44 -23.21
N ASN A 136 23.46 -2.50 -23.26
CA ASN A 136 22.05 -2.51 -23.63
C ASN A 136 21.12 -2.57 -22.40
N GLY A 137 21.67 -2.46 -21.18
CA GLY A 137 20.90 -2.53 -19.95
C GLY A 137 20.50 -3.95 -19.52
N ARG A 138 21.02 -5.01 -20.15
CA ARG A 138 20.70 -6.38 -19.78
C ARG A 138 21.52 -6.81 -18.56
N ARG A 139 20.85 -7.41 -17.59
CA ARG A 139 21.48 -7.94 -16.38
C ARG A 139 22.44 -9.08 -16.72
N ILE A 140 23.74 -8.90 -16.40
CA ILE A 140 24.79 -9.90 -16.59
C ILE A 140 24.98 -10.73 -15.33
N SER A 141 25.09 -10.08 -14.17
CA SER A 141 25.32 -10.74 -12.90
C SER A 141 24.83 -9.91 -11.74
N VAL A 142 24.59 -10.56 -10.59
CA VAL A 142 24.34 -9.91 -9.30
C VAL A 142 25.67 -9.82 -8.58
N MET A 143 26.04 -8.62 -8.15
CA MET A 143 27.28 -8.37 -7.40
C MET A 143 27.06 -8.46 -5.91
N SER A 144 25.95 -7.92 -5.44
CA SER A 144 25.53 -7.94 -4.04
C SER A 144 24.01 -8.03 -3.98
N ASP A 145 23.49 -8.75 -3.00
CA ASP A 145 22.06 -8.92 -2.76
C ASP A 145 21.82 -8.90 -1.26
N ILE A 146 21.31 -7.76 -0.76
CA ILE A 146 20.90 -7.58 0.62
C ILE A 146 19.39 -7.74 0.64
N LYS A 147 18.90 -8.72 1.38
CA LYS A 147 17.47 -8.97 1.49
C LYS A 147 16.77 -7.90 2.30
N ASP A 148 15.53 -7.63 1.94
CA ASP A 148 14.62 -6.83 2.71
C ASP A 148 14.36 -7.44 4.11
N THR A 149 14.09 -6.58 5.08
CA THR A 149 13.72 -6.98 6.45
C THR A 149 12.27 -6.58 6.71
N LYS A 150 11.46 -7.56 7.12
CA LYS A 150 10.06 -7.30 7.50
C LYS A 150 9.99 -6.38 8.72
N GLY A 151 9.01 -5.47 8.73
CA GLY A 151 8.68 -4.64 9.89
C GLY A 151 8.13 -5.45 11.06
N ASN A 152 8.03 -4.80 12.20
CA ASN A 152 7.59 -5.44 13.45
C ASN A 152 6.06 -5.54 13.54
N ASP A 153 5.57 -6.46 14.35
CA ASP A 153 4.17 -6.58 14.68
C ASP A 153 3.83 -5.68 15.88
N LEU A 154 2.72 -4.96 15.81
CA LEU A 154 2.23 -4.10 16.90
C LEU A 154 0.92 -4.68 17.47
N TYR A 155 0.92 -4.93 18.77
CA TYR A 155 -0.26 -5.42 19.49
C TYR A 155 -0.92 -4.26 20.23
N LEU A 156 -2.21 -4.05 19.98
CA LEU A 156 -3.01 -3.02 20.62
C LEU A 156 -3.83 -3.61 21.75
N THR A 157 -4.16 -2.78 22.72
CA THR A 157 -5.05 -3.13 23.84
C THR A 157 -6.54 -3.11 23.48
N ILE A 158 -6.87 -2.63 22.28
CA ILE A 158 -8.26 -2.46 21.82
C ILE A 158 -8.94 -3.82 21.67
N ASP A 159 -10.05 -4.02 22.40
CA ASP A 159 -10.94 -5.16 22.19
C ASP A 159 -11.89 -4.88 21.01
N ALA A 160 -11.75 -5.68 19.95
CA ALA A 160 -12.54 -5.49 18.74
C ALA A 160 -14.07 -5.65 18.94
N ARG A 161 -14.49 -6.46 19.92
CA ARG A 161 -15.91 -6.66 20.23
C ARG A 161 -16.46 -5.45 20.98
N ALA A 162 -15.71 -4.94 21.96
CA ALA A 162 -16.09 -3.73 22.70
C ALA A 162 -16.15 -2.53 21.73
N GLN A 163 -15.18 -2.39 20.85
CA GLN A 163 -15.16 -1.37 19.81
C GLN A 163 -16.40 -1.46 18.89
N TYR A 164 -16.70 -2.66 18.40
CA TYR A 164 -17.89 -2.85 17.55
C TYR A 164 -19.19 -2.46 18.23
N VAL A 165 -19.35 -2.81 19.51
CA VAL A 165 -20.55 -2.45 20.29
C VAL A 165 -20.62 -0.94 20.49
N ALA A 166 -19.51 -0.28 20.81
CA ALA A 166 -19.42 1.16 20.98
C ALA A 166 -19.76 1.91 19.68
N ASP A 167 -19.19 1.50 18.55
CA ASP A 167 -19.47 2.09 17.24
C ASP A 167 -20.94 1.94 16.85
N ALA A 168 -21.52 0.75 17.04
CA ALA A 168 -22.93 0.49 16.75
C ALA A 168 -23.88 1.30 17.65
N ALA A 169 -23.54 1.46 18.92
CA ALA A 169 -24.33 2.27 19.86
C ALA A 169 -24.27 3.76 19.50
N LEU A 170 -23.06 4.25 19.18
CA LEU A 170 -22.86 5.64 18.77
C LEU A 170 -23.58 5.95 17.46
N ALA A 171 -23.49 5.08 16.46
CA ALA A 171 -24.19 5.23 15.19
C ALA A 171 -25.70 5.34 15.36
N LYS A 172 -26.30 4.55 16.25
CA LYS A 172 -27.75 4.63 16.58
C LYS A 172 -28.13 5.97 17.24
N LEU A 173 -27.25 6.52 18.06
CA LEU A 173 -27.50 7.80 18.76
C LEU A 173 -27.38 9.00 17.82
N ILE A 174 -26.48 8.92 16.83
CA ILE A 174 -26.21 10.00 15.86
C ILE A 174 -27.16 9.96 14.66
N ALA A 175 -27.78 8.79 14.38
CA ALA A 175 -28.66 8.63 13.23
C ALA A 175 -29.77 9.70 13.16
N PRO A 176 -30.07 10.23 11.95
CA PRO A 176 -31.03 11.34 11.77
C PRO A 176 -32.47 11.06 12.24
N SER A 177 -32.82 9.80 12.48
CA SER A 177 -34.14 9.32 12.84
C SER A 177 -34.47 9.32 14.35
N GLY A 178 -33.80 10.16 15.15
CA GLY A 178 -34.25 10.47 16.48
C GLY A 178 -33.70 9.64 17.62
N GLY A 179 -32.41 9.51 17.72
CA GLY A 179 -31.76 9.16 18.97
C GLY A 179 -32.03 10.28 20.00
N VAL A 180 -32.97 10.06 20.88
CA VAL A 180 -33.33 11.03 21.92
C VAL A 180 -32.43 10.80 23.13
N ILE A 181 -31.27 11.44 23.15
CA ILE A 181 -30.64 11.80 24.42
C ILE A 181 -30.15 13.23 24.28
N GLY A 182 -30.97 14.14 24.80
CA GLY A 182 -30.68 15.57 24.76
C GLY A 182 -31.19 16.26 23.49
N THR A 183 -31.76 17.39 23.65
CA THR A 183 -32.47 18.24 22.68
C THR A 183 -31.59 18.85 21.59
N GLY A 184 -30.44 18.24 21.29
CA GLY A 184 -29.49 18.68 20.24
C GLY A 184 -29.49 17.70 19.07
N LYS A 185 -29.62 18.21 17.86
CA LYS A 185 -29.28 17.47 16.62
C LYS A 185 -27.78 17.22 16.57
N GLY A 186 -27.27 16.29 17.38
CA GLY A 186 -25.88 15.93 17.38
C GLY A 186 -25.53 15.17 16.10
N SER A 187 -24.68 15.75 15.28
CA SER A 187 -24.14 15.08 14.08
C SER A 187 -22.78 14.42 14.35
N LYS A 188 -22.28 14.52 15.57
CA LYS A 188 -20.95 14.04 15.98
C LYS A 188 -21.01 13.49 17.40
N GLY A 189 -20.18 12.48 17.68
CA GLY A 189 -20.05 11.91 19.02
C GLY A 189 -18.74 11.12 19.12
N ALA A 190 -18.31 10.88 20.36
CA ALA A 190 -17.17 10.02 20.66
C ALA A 190 -17.49 9.16 21.89
N VAL A 191 -16.97 7.95 21.92
CA VAL A 191 -17.00 7.03 23.05
C VAL A 191 -15.58 6.59 23.34
N VAL A 192 -15.18 6.67 24.62
CA VAL A 192 -13.91 6.14 25.11
C VAL A 192 -14.21 5.24 26.29
N ALA A 193 -13.72 4.02 26.24
CA ALA A 193 -13.76 3.06 27.34
C ALA A 193 -12.34 2.76 27.82
N LEU A 194 -12.13 2.80 29.12
CA LEU A 194 -10.83 2.54 29.75
C LEU A 194 -10.97 1.37 30.73
N ASP A 195 -9.98 0.47 30.73
CA ASP A 195 -9.85 -0.50 31.81
C ASP A 195 -9.40 0.24 33.09
N VAL A 196 -10.20 0.10 34.14
CA VAL A 196 -9.95 0.79 35.40
C VAL A 196 -8.77 0.23 36.20
N THR A 197 -8.27 -0.94 35.80
CA THR A 197 -7.16 -1.60 36.50
C THR A 197 -5.81 -1.11 36.05
N ASP A 198 -5.63 -0.82 34.74
CA ASP A 198 -4.34 -0.42 34.16
C ASP A 198 -4.41 0.83 33.28
N GLY A 199 -5.59 1.35 33.01
CA GLY A 199 -5.80 2.53 32.18
C GLY A 199 -5.72 2.26 30.67
N SER A 200 -5.69 1.00 30.22
CA SER A 200 -5.71 0.68 28.79
C SER A 200 -7.06 1.03 28.13
N VAL A 201 -7.00 1.31 26.84
CA VAL A 201 -8.16 1.67 25.99
C VAL A 201 -8.62 0.47 25.19
#